data_cf6f51b45677756afda20c7b0f2e9ad8
#
_entry.id   cf6f51b45677756afda20c7b0f2e9ad8
#
_cell.length_a   1.000
_cell.length_b   1.000
_cell.length_c   1.000
_cell.angle_alpha   90.00
_cell.angle_beta   90.00
_cell.angle_gamma   90.00
#
_symmetry.space_group_name_H-M   'P 1'
#
loop_
_entity.id
_entity.type
_entity.pdbx_description
1 polymer ?
#
loop_
_entity_poly.entity_id
_entity_poly.type
_entity_poly.pdbx_seq_one_letter_code
_entity_poly.pdbx_strand_id
1 'polypeptide(L)'
;SYFDVNRATSLEYDLALQLSNLSRSKTPHIGVLSSVLKPANIDTPHAGLSVLEELKSQYDVSIIPYFSDGLTETYDVLIVFDAPVVRKETLKDIDLHIQSGKGAILMLDPFQRMNSANATLSIKPSKDGQINSIDDLLQSYGLDFSNSKIVGDFKNAATVESATGRNFSYPYWLQIKDNNISKKHIVSDNLKEVLFAEAGFFETNKKDIDVQPIILTSDETNFLSKRELREKSTETLATEFQTTSEIRKIIALHLSGQVDSPY
;
A
#
# COMPACT_ATOMS: atom_id res chain seq x y z
N SER A 1 4.00 -25.65 -16.05
CA SER A 1 2.90 -24.72 -15.73
C SER A 1 1.59 -25.36 -16.18
N TYR A 2 0.68 -25.56 -15.26
CA TYR A 2 -0.65 -26.09 -15.58
C TYR A 2 -1.61 -24.91 -15.68
N PHE A 3 -2.38 -24.83 -16.76
CA PHE A 3 -3.51 -23.92 -16.85
C PHE A 3 -4.60 -24.43 -15.92
N ASP A 4 -4.95 -23.66 -14.91
CA ASP A 4 -6.06 -24.00 -14.01
C ASP A 4 -7.38 -23.68 -14.69
N VAL A 5 -8.25 -24.69 -14.83
CA VAL A 5 -9.58 -24.54 -15.46
C VAL A 5 -10.44 -23.52 -14.68
N ASN A 6 -10.21 -23.36 -13.39
CA ASN A 6 -10.90 -22.37 -12.57
C ASN A 6 -10.46 -20.93 -12.86
N ARG A 7 -9.36 -20.73 -13.61
CA ARG A 7 -8.83 -19.43 -14.05
C ARG A 7 -9.11 -19.15 -15.53
N ALA A 8 -10.08 -19.80 -16.14
CA ALA A 8 -10.39 -19.63 -17.56
C ALA A 8 -10.62 -18.16 -17.97
N THR A 9 -11.16 -17.33 -17.08
CA THR A 9 -11.35 -15.89 -17.28
C THR A 9 -10.04 -15.10 -17.30
N SER A 10 -8.93 -15.66 -16.82
CA SER A 10 -7.61 -15.07 -16.77
C SER A 10 -6.65 -15.69 -17.78
N LEU A 11 -7.13 -16.53 -18.69
CA LEU A 11 -6.31 -17.29 -19.64
C LEU A 11 -5.43 -16.37 -20.52
N GLU A 12 -6.00 -15.26 -20.98
CA GLU A 12 -5.26 -14.28 -21.81
C GLU A 12 -4.10 -13.68 -21.01
N TYR A 13 -4.36 -13.30 -19.76
CA TYR A 13 -3.33 -12.80 -18.85
C TYR A 13 -2.23 -13.86 -18.60
N ASP A 14 -2.62 -15.10 -18.27
CA ASP A 14 -1.69 -16.19 -17.99
C ASP A 14 -0.83 -16.51 -19.22
N LEU A 15 -1.39 -16.49 -20.43
CA LEU A 15 -0.64 -16.66 -21.68
C LEU A 15 0.32 -15.51 -21.95
N ALA A 16 -0.16 -14.27 -21.84
CA ALA A 16 0.67 -13.07 -22.04
C ALA A 16 1.84 -13.05 -21.05
N LEU A 17 1.60 -13.45 -19.81
CA LEU A 17 2.62 -13.57 -18.78
C LEU A 17 3.68 -14.61 -19.13
N GLN A 18 3.28 -15.82 -19.57
CA GLN A 18 4.20 -16.86 -19.99
C GLN A 18 5.05 -16.41 -21.19
N LEU A 19 4.44 -15.78 -22.19
CA LEU A 19 5.17 -15.24 -23.33
C LEU A 19 6.15 -14.15 -22.91
N SER A 20 5.75 -13.25 -22.00
CA SER A 20 6.62 -12.23 -21.43
C SER A 20 7.82 -12.87 -20.69
N ASN A 21 7.57 -13.89 -19.87
CA ASN A 21 8.64 -14.58 -19.13
C ASN A 21 9.61 -15.29 -20.07
N LEU A 22 9.13 -15.92 -21.15
CA LEU A 22 9.98 -16.57 -22.16
C LEU A 22 10.81 -15.57 -22.97
N SER A 23 10.31 -14.34 -23.15
CA SER A 23 11.00 -13.28 -23.93
C SER A 23 12.04 -12.51 -23.11
N ARG A 24 12.02 -12.62 -21.78
CA ARG A 24 12.96 -11.92 -20.90
C ARG A 24 14.37 -12.54 -20.98
N SER A 25 15.37 -11.70 -21.13
CA SER A 25 16.78 -12.10 -21.06
C SER A 25 17.26 -12.33 -19.62
N LYS A 26 16.60 -11.70 -18.65
CA LYS A 26 16.90 -11.80 -17.21
C LYS A 26 15.59 -11.75 -16.41
N THR A 27 15.47 -12.61 -15.41
CA THR A 27 14.39 -12.50 -14.42
C THR A 27 14.68 -11.32 -13.51
N PRO A 28 13.74 -10.36 -13.35
CA PRO A 28 13.93 -9.24 -12.43
C PRO A 28 14.08 -9.73 -10.99
N HIS A 29 15.03 -9.12 -10.26
CA HIS A 29 15.26 -9.40 -8.85
C HIS A 29 14.46 -8.39 -7.99
N ILE A 30 13.55 -8.90 -7.16
CA ILE A 30 12.66 -8.09 -6.32
C ILE A 30 13.04 -8.26 -4.85
N GLY A 31 13.33 -7.14 -4.19
CA GLY A 31 13.47 -7.10 -2.73
C GLY A 31 12.13 -6.80 -2.06
N VAL A 32 11.74 -7.59 -1.06
CA VAL A 32 10.51 -7.36 -0.29
C VAL A 32 10.87 -7.11 1.17
N LEU A 33 10.61 -5.89 1.64
CA LEU A 33 10.75 -5.48 3.04
C LEU A 33 9.37 -5.36 3.68
N SER A 34 9.09 -6.16 4.70
CA SER A 34 7.80 -6.12 5.39
C SER A 34 7.91 -6.55 6.84
N SER A 35 7.09 -5.92 7.69
CA SER A 35 6.91 -6.33 9.09
C SER A 35 5.94 -7.51 9.26
N VAL A 36 5.07 -7.74 8.27
CA VAL A 36 4.00 -8.75 8.33
C VAL A 36 4.27 -9.98 7.48
N LEU A 37 5.04 -9.84 6.39
CA LEU A 37 5.43 -10.96 5.54
C LEU A 37 6.61 -11.70 6.20
N LYS A 38 6.31 -12.53 7.19
CA LYS A 38 7.33 -13.41 7.77
C LYS A 38 7.59 -14.57 6.81
N PRO A 39 8.85 -15.04 6.72
CA PRO A 39 9.12 -16.31 6.06
C PRO A 39 8.20 -17.37 6.68
N ALA A 40 7.60 -18.21 5.86
CA ALA A 40 6.74 -19.28 6.33
C ALA A 40 7.52 -20.15 7.32
N ASN A 41 7.07 -20.20 8.54
CA ASN A 41 7.45 -21.26 9.46
C ASN A 41 6.25 -22.21 9.64
N ILE A 42 6.50 -23.37 10.25
CA ILE A 42 5.48 -24.42 10.46
C ILE A 42 4.29 -23.91 11.28
N ASP A 43 4.49 -22.87 12.11
CA ASP A 43 3.49 -22.38 13.07
C ASP A 43 2.59 -21.26 12.50
N THR A 44 2.99 -20.60 11.41
CA THR A 44 2.20 -19.51 10.80
C THR A 44 2.18 -19.63 9.25
N PRO A 45 1.47 -20.61 8.70
CA PRO A 45 1.54 -20.91 7.27
C PRO A 45 0.79 -19.91 6.36
N HIS A 46 0.06 -18.93 6.88
CA HIS A 46 -0.94 -18.22 6.07
C HIS A 46 -0.82 -16.70 5.99
N ALA A 47 0.04 -16.04 6.73
CA ALA A 47 0.13 -14.58 6.68
C ALA A 47 0.89 -14.10 5.42
N GLY A 48 0.17 -13.66 4.41
CA GLY A 48 0.72 -13.03 3.20
C GLY A 48 1.38 -13.97 2.19
N LEU A 49 1.28 -15.28 2.40
CA LEU A 49 1.95 -16.30 1.58
C LEU A 49 1.50 -16.29 0.12
N SER A 50 0.19 -16.10 -0.16
CA SER A 50 -0.32 -16.15 -1.53
C SER A 50 0.29 -15.07 -2.43
N VAL A 51 0.50 -13.87 -1.93
CA VAL A 51 1.14 -12.78 -2.68
C VAL A 51 2.61 -13.09 -2.94
N LEU A 52 3.33 -13.60 -1.95
CA LEU A 52 4.74 -13.99 -2.11
C LEU A 52 4.90 -15.16 -3.07
N GLU A 53 4.04 -16.17 -3.00
CA GLU A 53 4.07 -17.31 -3.92
C GLU A 53 3.79 -16.86 -5.36
N GLU A 54 2.84 -15.96 -5.57
CA GLU A 54 2.57 -15.39 -6.89
C GLU A 54 3.79 -14.61 -7.42
N LEU A 55 4.41 -13.76 -6.59
CA LEU A 55 5.63 -13.04 -6.97
C LEU A 55 6.78 -14.00 -7.31
N LYS A 56 7.03 -15.01 -6.47
CA LYS A 56 8.10 -16.01 -6.68
C LYS A 56 7.87 -16.87 -7.92
N SER A 57 6.63 -17.04 -8.34
CA SER A 57 6.32 -17.79 -9.56
C SER A 57 6.81 -17.09 -10.83
N GLN A 58 7.07 -15.77 -10.76
CA GLN A 58 7.35 -14.92 -11.90
C GLN A 58 8.67 -14.16 -11.82
N TYR A 59 9.19 -13.97 -10.60
CA TYR A 59 10.34 -13.12 -10.31
C TYR A 59 11.30 -13.83 -9.35
N ASP A 60 12.54 -13.37 -9.35
CA ASP A 60 13.52 -13.73 -8.32
C ASP A 60 13.24 -12.83 -7.10
N VAL A 61 12.77 -13.42 -6.00
CA VAL A 61 12.27 -12.67 -4.84
C VAL A 61 13.09 -12.95 -3.60
N SER A 62 13.75 -11.94 -3.06
CA SER A 62 14.44 -11.95 -1.78
C SER A 62 13.62 -11.23 -0.70
N ILE A 63 13.46 -11.85 0.46
CA ILE A 63 12.85 -11.21 1.62
C ILE A 63 13.95 -10.52 2.43
N ILE A 64 13.83 -9.21 2.56
CA ILE A 64 14.75 -8.38 3.34
C ILE A 64 14.34 -8.48 4.81
N PRO A 65 15.25 -8.87 5.73
CA PRO A 65 14.92 -8.90 7.15
C PRO A 65 14.49 -7.52 7.65
N TYR A 66 13.36 -7.45 8.35
CA TYR A 66 12.74 -6.17 8.74
C TYR A 66 13.65 -5.24 9.55
N PHE A 67 14.55 -5.79 10.35
CA PHE A 67 15.51 -5.02 11.15
C PHE A 67 16.94 -5.10 10.60
N SER A 68 17.11 -5.30 9.28
CA SER A 68 18.44 -5.28 8.66
C SER A 68 19.12 -3.91 8.78
N ASP A 69 20.44 -3.94 8.86
CA ASP A 69 21.27 -2.75 8.76
C ASP A 69 21.62 -2.48 7.30
N GLY A 70 20.67 -1.88 6.56
CA GLY A 70 20.78 -1.61 5.14
C GLY A 70 20.28 -2.75 4.24
N LEU A 71 20.36 -2.51 2.93
CA LEU A 71 20.03 -3.48 1.88
C LEU A 71 21.31 -4.27 1.52
N THR A 72 21.28 -5.57 1.78
CA THR A 72 22.45 -6.45 1.58
C THR A 72 22.70 -6.81 0.11
N GLU A 73 21.71 -6.59 -0.75
CA GLU A 73 21.74 -6.94 -2.18
C GLU A 73 21.21 -5.78 -3.02
N THR A 74 21.43 -5.88 -4.34
CA THR A 74 20.87 -4.93 -5.30
C THR A 74 19.63 -5.53 -5.94
N TYR A 75 18.53 -4.75 -5.94
CA TYR A 75 17.25 -5.14 -6.51
C TYR A 75 16.95 -4.36 -7.78
N ASP A 76 16.17 -4.94 -8.68
CA ASP A 76 15.60 -4.23 -9.83
C ASP A 76 14.35 -3.45 -9.41
N VAL A 77 13.57 -4.03 -8.47
CA VAL A 77 12.40 -3.39 -7.85
C VAL A 77 12.41 -3.64 -6.34
N LEU A 78 12.04 -2.64 -5.57
CA LEU A 78 11.89 -2.76 -4.12
C LEU A 78 10.41 -2.62 -3.74
N ILE A 79 9.90 -3.57 -2.95
CA ILE A 79 8.56 -3.53 -2.37
C ILE A 79 8.69 -3.34 -0.86
N VAL A 80 8.20 -2.22 -0.35
CA VAL A 80 8.12 -1.95 1.09
C VAL A 80 6.65 -2.02 1.49
N PHE A 81 6.30 -3.02 2.28
CA PHE A 81 4.93 -3.31 2.65
C PHE A 81 4.77 -3.29 4.18
N ASP A 82 3.94 -2.37 4.68
CA ASP A 82 3.63 -2.22 6.10
C ASP A 82 4.90 -2.25 6.98
N ALA A 83 5.84 -1.36 6.70
CA ALA A 83 7.11 -1.22 7.39
C ALA A 83 7.22 0.16 8.08
N PRO A 84 6.48 0.39 9.19
CA PRO A 84 6.35 1.72 9.80
C PRO A 84 7.65 2.22 10.42
N VAL A 85 8.47 1.31 10.93
CA VAL A 85 9.74 1.63 11.59
C VAL A 85 10.85 0.85 10.88
N VAL A 86 11.70 1.55 10.18
CA VAL A 86 12.84 0.99 9.47
C VAL A 86 14.11 1.61 10.03
N ARG A 87 15.22 0.86 10.07
CA ARG A 87 16.51 1.41 10.52
C ARG A 87 16.99 2.51 9.59
N LYS A 88 17.73 3.45 10.12
CA LYS A 88 18.20 4.62 9.38
C LYS A 88 19.04 4.24 8.15
N GLU A 89 19.89 3.25 8.29
CA GLU A 89 20.74 2.72 7.21
C GLU A 89 19.87 2.15 6.10
N THR A 90 18.85 1.39 6.45
CA THR A 90 17.90 0.82 5.48
C THR A 90 17.06 1.91 4.80
N LEU A 91 16.63 2.95 5.52
CA LEU A 91 15.92 4.09 4.93
C LEU A 91 16.81 4.83 3.91
N LYS A 92 18.08 5.03 4.26
CA LYS A 92 19.05 5.62 3.34
C LYS A 92 19.25 4.78 2.09
N ASP A 93 19.32 3.47 2.23
CA ASP A 93 19.49 2.56 1.09
C ASP A 93 18.22 2.51 0.22
N ILE A 94 17.02 2.61 0.82
CA ILE A 94 15.75 2.78 0.08
C ILE A 94 15.78 4.09 -0.74
N ASP A 95 16.21 5.19 -0.14
CA ASP A 95 16.38 6.46 -0.84
C ASP A 95 17.37 6.33 -1.99
N LEU A 96 18.55 5.77 -1.76
CA LEU A 96 19.57 5.54 -2.79
C LEU A 96 19.04 4.63 -3.94
N HIS A 97 18.24 3.62 -3.62
CA HIS A 97 17.60 2.77 -4.62
C HIS A 97 16.68 3.59 -5.53
N ILE A 98 15.82 4.43 -4.94
CA ILE A 98 14.90 5.32 -5.68
C ILE A 98 15.69 6.35 -6.49
N GLN A 99 16.69 7.01 -5.90
CA GLN A 99 17.53 7.99 -6.57
C GLN A 99 18.34 7.40 -7.74
N SER A 100 18.61 6.09 -7.71
CA SER A 100 19.25 5.39 -8.83
C SER A 100 18.33 5.18 -10.04
N GLY A 101 17.08 5.63 -9.98
CA GLY A 101 16.08 5.47 -11.03
C GLY A 101 15.42 4.09 -11.08
N LYS A 102 15.58 3.27 -10.04
CA LYS A 102 14.96 1.95 -9.93
C LYS A 102 13.55 2.05 -9.37
N GLY A 103 12.70 1.07 -9.70
CA GLY A 103 11.31 1.03 -9.25
C GLY A 103 11.17 0.73 -7.75
N ALA A 104 10.26 1.43 -7.10
CA ALA A 104 9.86 1.13 -5.73
C ALA A 104 8.33 1.15 -5.59
N ILE A 105 7.79 0.21 -4.82
CA ILE A 105 6.38 0.15 -4.43
C ILE A 105 6.33 0.29 -2.91
N LEU A 106 5.75 1.40 -2.43
CA LEU A 106 5.62 1.68 -1.00
C LEU A 106 4.15 1.55 -0.61
N MET A 107 3.83 0.56 0.23
CA MET A 107 2.49 0.30 0.73
C MET A 107 2.44 0.67 2.21
N LEU A 108 1.68 1.71 2.53
CA LEU A 108 1.56 2.29 3.86
C LEU A 108 0.18 2.03 4.44
N ASP A 109 0.14 1.65 5.69
CA ASP A 109 -1.10 1.42 6.43
C ASP A 109 -1.14 2.35 7.66
N PRO A 110 -2.14 3.25 7.76
CA PRO A 110 -2.30 4.10 8.93
C PRO A 110 -2.74 3.30 10.17
N PHE A 111 -3.39 2.15 9.98
CA PHE A 111 -3.94 1.34 11.05
C PHE A 111 -3.62 -0.15 10.91
N GLN A 112 -2.43 -0.52 11.33
CA GLN A 112 -1.84 -1.86 11.19
C GLN A 112 -2.56 -2.94 12.02
N ARG A 113 -3.70 -3.42 11.55
CA ARG A 113 -4.46 -4.47 12.24
C ARG A 113 -3.72 -5.81 12.29
N MET A 114 -3.00 -6.15 11.24
CA MET A 114 -2.25 -7.42 11.16
C MET A 114 -1.02 -7.44 12.06
N ASN A 115 -0.57 -6.30 12.53
CA ASN A 115 0.63 -6.15 13.35
C ASN A 115 0.32 -5.68 14.78
N SER A 116 -0.78 -6.17 15.36
CA SER A 116 -1.26 -5.76 16.69
C SER A 116 -0.21 -5.93 17.81
N ALA A 117 0.71 -6.87 17.69
CA ALA A 117 1.83 -7.05 18.63
C ALA A 117 2.86 -5.89 18.56
N ASN A 118 2.99 -5.22 17.42
CA ASN A 118 3.89 -4.09 17.19
C ASN A 118 3.15 -2.74 17.20
N ALA A 119 1.84 -2.73 17.44
CA ALA A 119 1.01 -1.51 17.48
C ALA A 119 1.44 -0.48 18.55
N THR A 120 2.36 -0.88 19.45
CA THR A 120 3.00 0.00 20.44
C THR A 120 4.23 0.73 19.90
N LEU A 121 4.75 0.36 18.74
CA LEU A 121 5.80 1.14 18.06
C LEU A 121 5.16 2.37 17.41
N SER A 122 4.82 3.36 18.23
CA SER A 122 4.39 4.65 17.71
C SER A 122 5.59 5.33 17.05
N ILE A 123 5.46 5.60 15.75
CA ILE A 123 6.37 6.51 15.05
C ILE A 123 6.26 7.85 15.78
N LYS A 124 7.33 8.27 16.45
CA LYS A 124 7.38 9.63 16.97
C LYS A 124 7.66 10.54 15.79
N PRO A 125 6.91 11.64 15.63
CA PRO A 125 7.24 12.64 14.63
C PRO A 125 8.72 13.02 14.77
N SER A 126 9.42 13.07 13.64
CA SER A 126 10.81 13.53 13.63
C SER A 126 10.86 14.93 14.21
N LYS A 127 11.71 15.12 15.21
CA LYS A 127 12.12 16.46 15.66
C LYS A 127 13.38 16.79 14.87
N ASP A 128 13.45 17.98 14.32
CA ASP A 128 14.65 18.53 13.70
C ASP A 128 14.99 18.03 12.28
N GLY A 129 13.97 17.65 11.46
CA GLY A 129 14.21 17.30 10.05
C GLY A 129 14.98 15.98 9.84
N GLN A 130 15.08 15.13 10.88
CA GLN A 130 15.71 13.82 10.75
C GLN A 130 14.72 12.83 10.11
N ILE A 131 15.19 12.05 9.15
CA ILE A 131 14.42 10.98 8.52
C ILE A 131 14.47 9.74 9.40
N ASN A 132 13.34 9.31 9.94
CA ASN A 132 13.24 8.17 10.84
C ASN A 132 12.15 7.15 10.43
N SER A 133 11.44 7.43 9.33
CA SER A 133 10.35 6.60 8.84
C SER A 133 10.20 6.73 7.32
N ILE A 134 9.45 5.82 6.72
CA ILE A 134 9.04 5.94 5.30
C ILE A 134 8.19 7.20 5.09
N ASP A 135 7.36 7.59 6.06
CA ASP A 135 6.56 8.82 5.99
C ASP A 135 7.44 10.06 5.88
N ASP A 136 8.50 10.14 6.71
CA ASP A 136 9.45 11.26 6.65
C ASP A 136 10.17 11.30 5.29
N LEU A 137 10.53 10.12 4.76
CA LEU A 137 11.15 10.01 3.43
C LEU A 137 10.20 10.51 2.34
N LEU A 138 8.94 10.11 2.36
CA LEU A 138 7.93 10.57 1.39
C LEU A 138 7.68 12.08 1.53
N GLN A 139 7.66 12.60 2.75
CA GLN A 139 7.51 14.04 2.99
C GLN A 139 8.67 14.83 2.37
N SER A 140 9.89 14.32 2.43
CA SER A 140 11.04 14.95 1.74
C SER A 140 10.85 14.98 0.22
N TYR A 141 10.18 13.98 -0.35
CA TYR A 141 9.84 13.94 -1.78
C TYR A 141 8.65 14.83 -2.16
N GLY A 142 7.93 15.38 -1.18
CA GLY A 142 6.79 16.25 -1.41
C GLY A 142 5.44 15.58 -1.29
N LEU A 143 5.38 14.41 -0.65
CA LEU A 143 4.17 13.66 -0.37
C LEU A 143 3.92 13.59 1.13
N ASP A 144 2.76 14.03 1.57
CA ASP A 144 2.29 13.85 2.94
C ASP A 144 1.33 12.66 2.98
N PHE A 145 1.68 11.62 3.76
CA PHE A 145 0.80 10.49 4.03
C PHE A 145 0.06 10.69 5.35
N SER A 146 -1.25 10.52 5.34
CA SER A 146 -2.05 10.60 6.55
C SER A 146 -1.92 9.30 7.37
N ASN A 147 -0.95 9.27 8.28
CA ASN A 147 -0.74 8.14 9.19
C ASN A 147 -1.57 8.20 10.49
N SER A 148 -2.26 9.31 10.76
CA SER A 148 -3.05 9.53 11.99
C SER A 148 -4.56 9.46 11.77
N LYS A 149 -5.01 9.57 10.53
CA LYS A 149 -6.42 9.57 10.14
C LYS A 149 -6.67 8.55 9.04
N ILE A 150 -7.86 7.99 9.09
CA ILE A 150 -8.41 7.09 8.08
C ILE A 150 -9.43 7.88 7.29
N VAL A 151 -9.47 7.70 5.98
CA VAL A 151 -10.50 8.29 5.14
C VAL A 151 -11.71 7.37 5.06
N GLY A 152 -12.88 7.95 5.25
CA GLY A 152 -14.17 7.33 4.94
C GLY A 152 -14.73 7.92 3.67
N ASP A 153 -15.48 7.11 2.91
CA ASP A 153 -16.10 7.50 1.65
C ASP A 153 -17.49 6.85 1.54
N PHE A 154 -18.53 7.66 1.57
CA PHE A 154 -19.90 7.17 1.60
C PHE A 154 -20.29 6.49 0.27
N LYS A 155 -19.93 7.07 -0.86
CA LYS A 155 -20.25 6.53 -2.19
C LYS A 155 -19.57 5.20 -2.48
N ASN A 156 -18.39 5.00 -1.92
CA ASN A 156 -17.59 3.79 -2.10
C ASN A 156 -17.63 2.87 -0.86
N ALA A 157 -18.63 3.03 0.01
CA ALA A 157 -18.76 2.21 1.20
C ALA A 157 -18.97 0.73 0.86
N ALA A 158 -18.13 -0.15 1.42
CA ALA A 158 -18.33 -1.58 1.29
C ALA A 158 -19.49 -2.06 2.17
N THR A 159 -20.19 -3.09 1.70
CA THR A 159 -21.19 -3.79 2.52
C THR A 159 -20.50 -4.78 3.43
N VAL A 160 -20.75 -4.67 4.72
CA VAL A 160 -20.21 -5.56 5.76
C VAL A 160 -21.35 -6.18 6.56
N GLU A 161 -21.08 -7.34 7.16
CA GLU A 161 -22.04 -8.04 8.00
C GLU A 161 -21.76 -7.74 9.49
N SER A 162 -22.79 -7.39 10.22
CA SER A 162 -22.72 -7.21 11.68
C SER A 162 -22.62 -8.55 12.41
N ALA A 163 -22.25 -8.53 13.68
CA ALA A 163 -22.24 -9.71 14.54
C ALA A 163 -23.63 -10.40 14.66
N THR A 164 -24.72 -9.69 14.34
CA THR A 164 -26.09 -10.19 14.34
C THR A 164 -26.57 -10.70 12.96
N GLY A 165 -25.66 -10.78 11.96
CA GLY A 165 -25.98 -11.24 10.61
C GLY A 165 -26.68 -10.19 9.73
N ARG A 166 -26.72 -8.92 10.14
CA ARG A 166 -27.32 -7.85 9.34
C ARG A 166 -26.27 -7.12 8.50
N ASN A 167 -26.54 -6.98 7.21
CA ASN A 167 -25.72 -6.22 6.30
C ASN A 167 -25.94 -4.72 6.45
N PHE A 168 -24.86 -3.93 6.39
CA PHE A 168 -24.88 -2.48 6.38
C PHE A 168 -23.68 -1.93 5.59
N SER A 169 -23.79 -0.67 5.10
CA SER A 169 -22.70 0.01 4.42
C SER A 169 -21.73 0.59 5.44
N TYR A 170 -20.45 0.26 5.30
CA TYR A 170 -19.39 0.73 6.19
C TYR A 170 -18.41 1.65 5.44
N PRO A 171 -18.53 2.99 5.59
CA PRO A 171 -17.80 3.96 4.77
C PRO A 171 -16.29 3.95 4.94
N TYR A 172 -15.74 3.31 5.98
CA TYR A 172 -14.30 3.23 6.21
C TYR A 172 -13.66 1.95 5.59
N TRP A 173 -14.48 1.10 4.96
CA TRP A 173 -14.03 0.10 4.00
C TRP A 173 -14.45 0.53 2.61
N LEU A 174 -13.45 0.84 1.78
CA LEU A 174 -13.65 1.47 0.49
C LEU A 174 -13.65 0.44 -0.62
N GLN A 175 -14.81 0.15 -1.19
CA GLN A 175 -14.97 -0.67 -2.38
C GLN A 175 -14.92 0.25 -3.61
N ILE A 176 -13.72 0.62 -4.03
CA ILE A 176 -13.51 1.59 -5.10
C ILE A 176 -13.64 0.93 -6.47
N LYS A 177 -14.44 1.54 -7.34
CA LYS A 177 -14.76 1.07 -8.70
C LYS A 177 -14.63 2.18 -9.73
N ASP A 178 -14.54 1.78 -11.00
CA ASP A 178 -14.74 2.58 -12.21
C ASP A 178 -14.09 3.98 -12.19
N ASN A 179 -14.91 5.03 -12.05
CA ASN A 179 -14.48 6.44 -12.18
C ASN A 179 -13.49 6.91 -11.13
N ASN A 180 -13.29 6.13 -10.08
CA ASN A 180 -12.33 6.42 -9.01
C ASN A 180 -10.98 5.70 -9.24
N ILE A 181 -10.90 4.88 -10.30
CA ILE A 181 -9.67 4.20 -10.74
C ILE A 181 -9.23 4.83 -12.06
N SER A 182 -8.01 5.34 -12.13
CA SER A 182 -7.45 5.94 -13.34
C SER A 182 -7.31 4.90 -14.45
N LYS A 183 -7.89 5.18 -15.62
CA LYS A 183 -7.70 4.37 -16.83
C LYS A 183 -6.52 4.83 -17.69
N LYS A 184 -5.79 5.84 -17.24
CA LYS A 184 -4.66 6.43 -17.96
C LYS A 184 -3.31 5.80 -17.57
N HIS A 185 -3.27 5.01 -16.52
CA HIS A 185 -2.04 4.39 -16.03
C HIS A 185 -2.07 2.89 -16.25
N ILE A 186 -0.98 2.32 -16.77
CA ILE A 186 -0.88 0.90 -17.14
C ILE A 186 -1.16 -0.05 -15.95
N VAL A 187 -0.80 0.37 -14.72
CA VAL A 187 -1.04 -0.43 -13.49
C VAL A 187 -2.52 -0.56 -13.17
N SER A 188 -3.35 0.43 -13.57
CA SER A 188 -4.76 0.50 -13.16
C SER A 188 -5.75 0.43 -14.31
N ASP A 189 -5.29 0.39 -15.55
CA ASP A 189 -6.15 0.38 -16.74
C ASP A 189 -7.18 -0.77 -16.72
N ASN A 190 -6.73 -1.96 -16.34
CA ASN A 190 -7.56 -3.16 -16.27
C ASN A 190 -8.18 -3.42 -14.88
N LEU A 191 -7.89 -2.59 -13.87
CA LEU A 191 -8.50 -2.73 -12.55
C LEU A 191 -9.98 -2.33 -12.62
N LYS A 192 -10.86 -3.23 -12.20
CA LYS A 192 -12.30 -3.00 -12.13
C LYS A 192 -12.73 -2.54 -10.75
N GLU A 193 -12.11 -3.10 -9.72
CA GLU A 193 -12.49 -2.89 -8.34
C GLU A 193 -11.29 -3.15 -7.42
N VAL A 194 -11.17 -2.34 -6.36
CA VAL A 194 -10.19 -2.54 -5.28
C VAL A 194 -10.87 -2.29 -3.94
N LEU A 195 -10.62 -3.16 -2.98
CA LEU A 195 -11.08 -3.01 -1.60
C LEU A 195 -9.93 -2.52 -0.72
N PHE A 196 -10.16 -1.42 -0.02
CA PHE A 196 -9.29 -0.92 1.03
C PHE A 196 -10.01 -0.94 2.37
N ALA A 197 -9.41 -1.56 3.36
CA ALA A 197 -9.89 -1.51 4.73
C ALA A 197 -9.12 -0.43 5.49
N GLU A 198 -9.84 0.62 5.93
CA GLU A 198 -9.29 1.66 6.81
C GLU A 198 -8.08 2.41 6.23
N ALA A 199 -8.20 2.81 4.97
CA ALA A 199 -7.11 3.43 4.23
C ALA A 199 -6.72 4.82 4.76
N GLY A 200 -5.42 5.12 4.70
CA GLY A 200 -4.91 6.49 4.70
C GLY A 200 -5.07 7.16 3.34
N PHE A 201 -4.52 8.34 3.22
CA PHE A 201 -4.54 9.09 1.97
C PHE A 201 -3.27 9.94 1.83
N PHE A 202 -2.97 10.33 0.61
CA PHE A 202 -1.85 11.19 0.28
C PHE A 202 -2.32 12.61 -0.05
N GLU A 203 -1.50 13.58 0.33
CA GLU A 203 -1.58 14.97 -0.12
C GLU A 203 -0.22 15.37 -0.68
N THR A 204 -0.22 16.29 -1.66
CA THR A 204 1.01 16.81 -2.26
C THR A 204 1.34 18.16 -1.66
N ASN A 205 2.58 18.37 -1.23
CA ASN A 205 3.04 19.62 -0.62
C ASN A 205 4.07 20.36 -1.48
N LYS A 206 4.54 19.77 -2.57
CA LYS A 206 5.44 20.40 -3.57
C LYS A 206 4.76 20.49 -4.93
N LYS A 207 5.05 21.55 -5.68
CA LYS A 207 4.50 21.77 -7.02
C LYS A 207 5.32 21.16 -8.15
N ASP A 208 6.59 20.86 -7.87
CA ASP A 208 7.58 20.49 -8.89
C ASP A 208 7.77 18.95 -8.99
N ILE A 209 6.86 18.17 -8.39
CA ILE A 209 6.84 16.72 -8.49
C ILE A 209 5.74 16.27 -9.46
N ASP A 210 6.04 15.25 -10.27
CA ASP A 210 5.05 14.64 -11.15
C ASP A 210 4.29 13.54 -10.42
N VAL A 211 3.11 13.90 -9.92
CA VAL A 211 2.20 13.00 -9.21
C VAL A 211 1.01 12.67 -10.09
N GLN A 212 0.89 11.41 -10.46
CA GLN A 212 -0.26 10.88 -11.17
C GLN A 212 -1.15 10.07 -10.21
N PRO A 213 -2.34 10.57 -9.84
CA PRO A 213 -3.28 9.79 -9.03
C PRO A 213 -3.75 8.55 -9.79
N ILE A 214 -3.66 7.39 -9.12
CA ILE A 214 -4.11 6.09 -9.66
C ILE A 214 -5.48 5.75 -9.11
N ILE A 215 -5.69 5.89 -7.78
CA ILE A 215 -6.94 5.60 -7.10
C ILE A 215 -7.31 6.79 -6.22
N LEU A 216 -8.56 7.22 -6.34
CA LEU A 216 -9.12 8.36 -5.63
C LEU A 216 -10.39 7.95 -4.88
N THR A 217 -10.71 8.66 -3.82
CA THR A 217 -12.05 8.60 -3.21
C THR A 217 -13.09 9.29 -4.10
N SER A 218 -14.35 9.20 -3.72
CA SER A 218 -15.38 10.14 -4.16
C SER A 218 -15.19 11.50 -3.50
N ASP A 219 -16.14 12.40 -3.73
CA ASP A 219 -16.25 13.73 -3.12
C ASP A 219 -17.10 13.73 -1.83
N GLU A 220 -17.55 12.56 -1.36
CA GLU A 220 -18.31 12.44 -0.10
C GLU A 220 -17.45 11.77 0.99
N THR A 221 -16.46 12.50 1.48
CA THR A 221 -15.47 11.97 2.41
C THR A 221 -15.59 12.50 3.84
N ASN A 222 -15.12 11.71 4.78
CA ASN A 222 -14.92 12.08 6.18
C ASN A 222 -13.61 11.47 6.67
N PHE A 223 -13.13 11.91 7.82
CA PHE A 223 -11.90 11.45 8.44
C PHE A 223 -12.17 10.93 9.84
N LEU A 224 -11.61 9.77 10.13
CA LEU A 224 -11.70 9.11 11.43
C LEU A 224 -10.31 9.04 12.06
N SER A 225 -10.21 9.37 13.32
CA SER A 225 -8.97 9.17 14.08
C SER A 225 -8.78 7.69 14.46
N LYS A 226 -7.53 7.26 14.61
CA LYS A 226 -7.22 5.91 15.12
C LYS A 226 -7.85 5.62 16.48
N ARG A 227 -8.05 6.65 17.30
CA ARG A 227 -8.70 6.52 18.61
C ARG A 227 -10.17 6.15 18.46
N GLU A 228 -10.92 6.91 17.66
CA GLU A 228 -12.34 6.65 17.42
C GLU A 228 -12.56 5.25 16.83
N LEU A 229 -11.69 4.83 15.89
CA LEU A 229 -11.75 3.51 15.29
C LEU A 229 -11.57 2.37 16.33
N ARG A 230 -10.82 2.61 17.40
CA ARG A 230 -10.63 1.62 18.47
C ARG A 230 -11.74 1.63 19.51
N GLU A 231 -12.36 2.81 19.74
CA GLU A 231 -13.32 3.01 20.82
C GLU A 231 -14.77 2.73 20.39
N LYS A 232 -15.08 2.80 19.08
CA LYS A 232 -16.46 2.67 18.57
C LYS A 232 -16.63 1.39 17.76
N SER A 233 -17.83 0.81 17.76
CA SER A 233 -18.17 -0.29 16.87
C SER A 233 -18.31 0.17 15.42
N THR A 234 -18.17 -0.77 14.47
CA THR A 234 -18.35 -0.48 13.03
C THR A 234 -19.74 0.05 12.73
N GLU A 235 -20.79 -0.47 13.39
CA GLU A 235 -22.17 -0.01 13.25
C GLU A 235 -22.35 1.42 13.73
N THR A 236 -21.73 1.78 14.87
CA THR A 236 -21.76 3.14 15.40
C THR A 236 -21.07 4.11 14.43
N LEU A 237 -19.89 3.75 13.97
CA LEU A 237 -19.13 4.56 13.00
C LEU A 237 -19.88 4.76 11.69
N ALA A 238 -20.56 3.72 11.20
CA ALA A 238 -21.37 3.81 9.98
C ALA A 238 -22.59 4.74 10.17
N THR A 239 -23.24 4.67 11.34
CA THR A 239 -24.43 5.48 11.64
C THR A 239 -24.08 6.95 11.87
N GLU A 240 -22.93 7.21 12.48
CA GLU A 240 -22.45 8.57 12.78
C GLU A 240 -21.72 9.22 11.59
N PHE A 241 -21.56 8.51 10.48
CA PHE A 241 -20.87 9.07 9.33
C PHE A 241 -21.58 10.30 8.78
N GLN A 242 -20.83 11.37 8.61
CA GLN A 242 -21.28 12.60 7.98
C GLN A 242 -20.18 13.07 7.03
N THR A 243 -20.54 13.42 5.81
CA THR A 243 -19.61 14.02 4.86
C THR A 243 -19.09 15.35 5.41
N THR A 244 -17.79 15.46 5.59
CA THR A 244 -17.13 16.69 6.09
C THR A 244 -16.20 17.32 5.06
N SER A 245 -15.96 16.64 3.93
CA SER A 245 -15.12 17.14 2.86
C SER A 245 -15.68 16.71 1.50
N GLU A 246 -15.79 17.66 0.59
CA GLU A 246 -16.16 17.46 -0.82
C GLU A 246 -14.92 17.32 -1.72
N ILE A 247 -13.74 17.12 -1.13
CA ILE A 247 -12.48 17.00 -1.86
C ILE A 247 -12.10 15.52 -1.94
N ARG A 248 -11.91 15.04 -3.17
CA ARG A 248 -11.40 13.69 -3.43
C ARG A 248 -10.00 13.53 -2.86
N LYS A 249 -9.75 12.41 -2.19
CA LYS A 249 -8.44 12.07 -1.61
C LYS A 249 -7.72 11.01 -2.44
N ILE A 250 -6.41 11.13 -2.52
CA ILE A 250 -5.57 10.18 -3.26
C ILE A 250 -5.27 8.98 -2.35
N ILE A 251 -5.70 7.79 -2.75
CA ILE A 251 -5.42 6.52 -2.05
C ILE A 251 -4.18 5.85 -2.62
N ALA A 252 -4.00 5.90 -3.93
CA ALA A 252 -2.81 5.41 -4.59
C ALA A 252 -2.38 6.38 -5.69
N LEU A 253 -1.07 6.52 -5.85
CA LEU A 253 -0.46 7.41 -6.83
C LEU A 253 0.79 6.78 -7.44
N HIS A 254 1.17 7.28 -8.59
CA HIS A 254 2.49 7.10 -9.18
C HIS A 254 3.25 8.42 -9.06
N LEU A 255 4.44 8.34 -8.51
CA LEU A 255 5.39 9.46 -8.42
C LEU A 255 6.49 9.23 -9.45
N SER A 256 6.77 10.25 -10.27
CA SER A 256 7.86 10.22 -11.25
C SER A 256 8.62 11.55 -11.27
N GLY A 257 9.74 11.57 -12.00
CA GLY A 257 10.63 12.72 -12.04
C GLY A 257 11.74 12.66 -11.00
N GLN A 258 12.41 13.78 -10.79
CA GLN A 258 13.47 13.92 -9.79
C GLN A 258 12.87 14.31 -8.45
N VAL A 259 13.28 13.63 -7.41
CA VAL A 259 12.96 13.97 -6.01
C VAL A 259 14.27 14.31 -5.27
N ASP A 260 14.18 15.23 -4.31
CA ASP A 260 15.32 15.60 -3.50
C ASP A 260 15.63 14.54 -2.46
N SER A 261 16.87 14.03 -2.45
CA SER A 261 17.33 13.16 -1.37
C SER A 261 17.43 13.94 -0.05
N PRO A 262 16.94 13.40 1.07
CA PRO A 262 17.09 14.01 2.38
C PRO A 262 18.46 13.68 3.04
N TYR A 263 19.33 12.93 2.36
CA TYR A 263 20.63 12.46 2.87
C TYR A 263 21.81 13.09 2.15
#